data_f6e84cc10cc61479ff0a78e4ed032d5c
#
_entry.id   f6e84cc10cc61479ff0a78e4ed032d5c
#
_cell.length_a   1.000
_cell.length_b   1.000
_cell.length_c   1.000
_cell.angle_alpha   90.00
_cell.angle_beta   90.00
_cell.angle_gamma   90.00
#
_symmetry.space_group_name_H-M   'P 1'
#
loop_
_entity.id
_entity.type
_entity.pdbx_description
1 polymer ?
#
loop_
_entity_poly.entity_id
_entity_poly.type
_entity_poly.pdbx_seq_one_letter_code
_entity_poly.pdbx_strand_id
1 'polypeptide(L)'
;MSEDNNWEKLTTESKVVSIGRPVKKPDGGLNPPIALNSTFHTGGPIGYARSGNETWSALEDAISSLEGGKTLIFSSGMAAIGAILSILPSKAVIVTAKSAVYSHDSAESQLANNLS
;
A
#
# COMPACT_ATOMS: atom_id res chain seq x y z
N MET A 1 8.59 6.01 -21.26
CA MET A 1 10.03 6.12 -21.00
C MET A 1 10.15 6.29 -19.49
N SER A 2 10.46 5.20 -18.78
CA SER A 2 10.79 5.27 -17.36
C SER A 2 12.17 5.93 -17.27
N GLU A 3 12.21 7.18 -16.82
CA GLU A 3 13.46 7.70 -16.25
C GLU A 3 13.78 6.75 -15.10
N ASP A 4 14.95 6.12 -15.16
CA ASP A 4 15.50 5.29 -14.11
C ASP A 4 15.62 6.16 -12.85
N ASN A 5 14.55 6.15 -12.07
CA ASN A 5 14.55 6.77 -10.76
C ASN A 5 15.49 5.94 -9.89
N ASN A 6 16.73 6.38 -9.82
CA ASN A 6 17.81 5.71 -9.10
C ASN A 6 17.65 5.89 -7.57
N TRP A 7 16.43 5.58 -7.09
CA TRP A 7 16.03 5.70 -5.68
C TRP A 7 16.92 4.85 -4.75
N GLU A 8 17.49 3.75 -5.28
CA GLU A 8 18.35 2.85 -4.51
C GLU A 8 19.60 3.52 -3.97
N LYS A 9 20.11 4.53 -4.68
CA LYS A 9 21.31 5.29 -4.30
C LYS A 9 21.06 6.46 -3.35
N LEU A 10 19.79 6.77 -3.05
CA LEU A 10 19.44 7.84 -2.13
C LEU A 10 19.61 7.40 -0.68
N THR A 11 20.04 8.33 0.17
CA THR A 11 19.97 8.14 1.62
C THR A 11 18.52 8.09 2.09
N THR A 12 18.27 7.53 3.26
CA THR A 12 16.91 7.43 3.84
C THR A 12 16.26 8.82 3.94
N GLU A 13 17.00 9.82 4.36
CA GLU A 13 16.52 11.21 4.48
C GLU A 13 16.11 11.78 3.11
N SER A 14 16.90 11.49 2.06
CA SER A 14 16.58 11.91 0.70
C SER A 14 15.37 11.18 0.14
N LYS A 15 15.19 9.91 0.47
CA LYS A 15 14.01 9.12 0.09
C LYS A 15 12.73 9.71 0.68
N VAL A 16 12.72 10.03 1.98
CA VAL A 16 11.55 10.60 2.68
C VAL A 16 11.05 11.89 2.02
N VAL A 17 11.93 12.73 1.51
CA VAL A 17 11.56 14.03 0.92
C VAL A 17 11.35 14.00 -0.60
N SER A 18 11.71 12.91 -1.27
CA SER A 18 11.73 12.86 -2.74
C SER A 18 10.77 11.86 -3.35
N ILE A 19 10.60 10.69 -2.72
CA ILE A 19 9.78 9.61 -3.27
C ILE A 19 8.29 9.89 -3.09
N GLY A 20 7.48 9.43 -4.03
CA GLY A 20 6.05 9.71 -4.08
C GLY A 20 5.71 11.10 -4.64
N ARG A 21 6.71 11.92 -5.00
CA ARG A 21 6.45 13.20 -5.68
C ARG A 21 6.17 13.01 -7.17
N PRO A 22 5.30 13.85 -7.77
CA PRO A 22 5.06 13.82 -9.20
C PRO A 22 6.34 14.15 -9.99
N VAL A 23 6.40 13.68 -11.23
CA VAL A 23 7.48 14.04 -12.15
C VAL A 23 7.55 15.55 -12.31
N LYS A 24 8.76 16.11 -12.20
CA LYS A 24 9.01 17.54 -12.33
C LYS A 24 8.60 18.03 -13.71
N LYS A 25 7.69 18.99 -13.77
CA LYS A 25 7.26 19.68 -15.00
C LYS A 25 6.97 21.16 -14.68
N PRO A 26 7.09 22.06 -15.68
CA PRO A 26 6.69 23.45 -15.50
C PRO A 26 5.26 23.54 -14.96
N ASP A 27 5.03 24.42 -13.98
CA ASP A 27 3.73 24.63 -13.31
C ASP A 27 3.10 23.37 -12.65
N GLY A 28 3.89 22.30 -12.49
CA GLY A 28 3.47 21.08 -11.80
C GLY A 28 3.49 21.23 -10.29
N GLY A 29 2.54 20.59 -9.60
CA GLY A 29 2.54 20.52 -8.15
C GLY A 29 3.77 19.76 -7.61
N LEU A 30 4.23 20.15 -6.43
CA LEU A 30 5.35 19.46 -5.74
C LEU A 30 4.89 18.15 -5.08
N ASN A 31 3.61 18.06 -4.72
CA ASN A 31 3.02 16.90 -4.08
C ASN A 31 2.00 16.25 -5.00
N PRO A 32 1.74 14.94 -4.84
CA PRO A 32 0.66 14.27 -5.55
C PRO A 32 -0.68 14.93 -5.19
N PRO A 33 -1.60 15.08 -6.15
CA PRO A 33 -2.91 15.65 -5.89
C PRO A 33 -3.76 14.66 -5.08
N ILE A 34 -4.80 15.19 -4.43
CA ILE A 34 -5.88 14.36 -3.86
C ILE A 34 -6.85 14.04 -4.99
N ALA A 35 -6.76 12.85 -5.56
CA ALA A 35 -7.62 12.40 -6.63
C ALA A 35 -8.88 11.75 -6.05
N LEU A 36 -10.04 12.39 -6.21
CA LEU A 36 -11.34 11.92 -5.74
C LEU A 36 -12.11 11.12 -6.79
N ASN A 37 -11.45 10.75 -7.90
CA ASN A 37 -12.07 10.01 -8.99
C ASN A 37 -12.22 8.53 -8.63
N SER A 38 -13.39 7.96 -8.95
CA SER A 38 -13.62 6.51 -8.85
C SER A 38 -13.39 5.77 -10.17
N THR A 39 -13.57 6.47 -11.30
CA THR A 39 -13.42 5.91 -12.65
C THR A 39 -12.54 6.80 -13.50
N PHE A 40 -11.84 6.21 -14.44
CA PHE A 40 -10.91 6.89 -15.35
C PHE A 40 -11.26 6.59 -16.81
N HIS A 41 -10.82 7.44 -17.72
CA HIS A 41 -10.95 7.18 -19.15
C HIS A 41 -10.19 5.90 -19.54
N THR A 42 -10.74 5.16 -20.49
CA THR A 42 -10.12 3.95 -21.03
C THR A 42 -8.84 4.26 -21.79
N GLY A 43 -7.93 3.28 -21.86
CA GLY A 43 -6.67 3.40 -22.60
C GLY A 43 -5.41 3.52 -21.73
N GLY A 44 -5.55 3.68 -20.42
CA GLY A 44 -4.47 3.63 -19.44
C GLY A 44 -4.49 2.34 -18.59
N PRO A 45 -3.48 2.14 -17.73
CA PRO A 45 -3.40 0.97 -16.85
C PRO A 45 -4.43 0.97 -15.72
N ILE A 46 -5.02 2.13 -15.41
CA ILE A 46 -5.98 2.29 -14.33
C ILE A 46 -7.33 2.66 -14.92
N GLY A 47 -8.28 1.73 -14.88
CA GLY A 47 -9.65 1.99 -15.31
C GLY A 47 -10.59 2.34 -14.14
N TYR A 48 -10.25 1.93 -12.93
CA TYR A 48 -11.05 2.13 -11.73
C TYR A 48 -10.15 2.37 -10.50
N ALA A 49 -10.57 3.28 -9.62
CA ALA A 49 -9.77 3.71 -8.47
C ALA A 49 -9.37 2.56 -7.53
N ARG A 50 -10.16 1.49 -7.41
CA ARG A 50 -9.79 0.31 -6.63
C ARG A 50 -8.52 -0.37 -7.12
N SER A 51 -8.21 -0.25 -8.42
CA SER A 51 -7.01 -0.83 -9.03
C SER A 51 -5.79 0.08 -8.94
N GLY A 52 -5.97 1.35 -8.64
CA GLY A 52 -4.91 2.33 -8.50
C GLY A 52 -5.45 3.76 -8.48
N ASN A 53 -4.73 4.63 -7.80
CA ASN A 53 -5.02 6.06 -7.73
C ASN A 53 -3.73 6.79 -7.37
N GLU A 54 -3.43 7.87 -8.05
CA GLU A 54 -2.17 8.61 -7.85
C GLU A 54 -1.92 9.06 -6.41
N THR A 55 -2.98 9.31 -5.64
CA THR A 55 -2.85 9.76 -4.24
C THR A 55 -2.27 8.69 -3.34
N TRP A 56 -2.82 7.48 -3.33
CA TRP A 56 -2.28 6.44 -2.45
C TRP A 56 -1.10 5.69 -3.06
N SER A 57 -1.01 5.58 -4.39
CA SER A 57 0.15 4.98 -5.03
C SER A 57 1.44 5.73 -4.69
N ALA A 58 1.38 7.06 -4.59
CA ALA A 58 2.51 7.86 -4.16
C ALA A 58 2.99 7.50 -2.72
N LEU A 59 2.06 7.20 -1.82
CA LEU A 59 2.38 6.76 -0.46
C LEU A 59 2.91 5.32 -0.43
N GLU A 60 2.32 4.42 -1.24
CA GLU A 60 2.81 3.04 -1.41
C GLU A 60 4.26 3.04 -1.91
N ASP A 61 4.59 3.86 -2.90
CA ASP A 61 5.95 4.00 -3.42
C ASP A 61 6.93 4.52 -2.36
N ALA A 62 6.52 5.55 -1.61
CA ALA A 62 7.35 6.12 -0.55
C ALA A 62 7.68 5.08 0.54
N ILE A 63 6.68 4.38 1.06
CA ILE A 63 6.87 3.34 2.08
C ILE A 63 7.66 2.16 1.52
N SER A 64 7.34 1.71 0.29
CA SER A 64 8.06 0.62 -0.38
C SER A 64 9.56 0.89 -0.47
N SER A 65 9.94 2.12 -0.74
CA SER A 65 11.36 2.50 -0.86
C SER A 65 12.08 2.55 0.49
N LEU A 66 11.38 2.83 1.56
CA LEU A 66 11.93 2.86 2.92
C LEU A 66 12.07 1.47 3.51
N GLU A 67 11.07 0.62 3.32
CA GLU A 67 10.99 -0.73 3.88
C GLU A 67 11.68 -1.80 3.00
N GLY A 68 12.06 -1.47 1.76
CA GLY A 68 12.74 -2.39 0.85
C GLY A 68 11.83 -3.48 0.27
N GLY A 69 10.52 -3.29 0.29
CA GLY A 69 9.52 -4.23 -0.21
C GLY A 69 8.38 -3.54 -0.93
N LYS A 70 7.42 -4.30 -1.46
CA LYS A 70 6.20 -3.76 -2.05
C LYS A 70 5.17 -3.47 -0.96
N THR A 71 4.70 -2.24 -0.88
CA THR A 71 3.68 -1.80 0.07
C THR A 71 2.29 -1.79 -0.58
N LEU A 72 1.29 -2.19 0.17
CA LEU A 72 -0.12 -2.01 -0.16
C LEU A 72 -0.81 -1.26 0.98
N ILE A 73 -1.64 -0.29 0.65
CA ILE A 73 -2.38 0.52 1.61
C ILE A 73 -3.80 0.00 1.76
N PHE A 74 -4.27 -0.06 2.98
CA PHE A 74 -5.62 -0.47 3.36
C PHE A 74 -6.32 0.64 4.14
N SER A 75 -7.64 0.64 4.11
CA SER A 75 -8.47 1.62 4.82
C SER A 75 -8.39 1.52 6.36
N SER A 76 -7.87 0.40 6.88
CA SER A 76 -7.64 0.18 8.31
C SER A 76 -6.60 -0.90 8.54
N GLY A 77 -5.99 -0.90 9.74
CA GLY A 77 -5.08 -1.97 10.15
C GLY A 77 -5.75 -3.35 10.15
N MET A 78 -7.03 -3.43 10.53
CA MET A 78 -7.79 -4.69 10.49
C MET A 78 -7.96 -5.20 9.05
N ALA A 79 -8.20 -4.31 8.09
CA ALA A 79 -8.27 -4.70 6.67
C ALA A 79 -6.92 -5.24 6.17
N ALA A 80 -5.81 -4.64 6.60
CA ALA A 80 -4.47 -5.12 6.26
C ALA A 80 -4.19 -6.50 6.86
N ILE A 81 -4.51 -6.70 8.14
CA ILE A 81 -4.37 -8.00 8.82
C ILE A 81 -5.25 -9.05 8.15
N GLY A 82 -6.52 -8.74 7.89
CA GLY A 82 -7.45 -9.64 7.21
C GLY A 82 -6.95 -10.06 5.83
N ALA A 83 -6.34 -9.14 5.07
CA ALA A 83 -5.74 -9.46 3.77
C ALA A 83 -4.57 -10.44 3.90
N ILE A 84 -3.69 -10.25 4.89
CA ILE A 84 -2.58 -11.19 5.16
C ILE A 84 -3.12 -12.56 5.53
N LEU A 85 -4.09 -12.62 6.44
CA LEU A 85 -4.68 -13.89 6.88
C LEU A 85 -5.39 -14.63 5.75
N SER A 86 -6.03 -13.92 4.83
CA SER A 86 -6.77 -14.50 3.71
C SER A 86 -5.90 -15.23 2.68
N ILE A 87 -4.61 -14.91 2.60
CA ILE A 87 -3.66 -15.55 1.67
C ILE A 87 -2.92 -16.75 2.30
N LEU A 88 -3.12 -17.00 3.59
CA LEU A 88 -2.47 -18.12 4.25
C LEU A 88 -3.08 -19.45 3.80
N PRO A 89 -2.27 -20.51 3.66
CA PRO A 89 -2.78 -21.81 3.32
C PRO A 89 -3.68 -22.37 4.44
N SER A 90 -4.64 -23.19 4.07
CA SER A 90 -5.47 -23.93 5.04
C SER A 90 -4.59 -24.70 6.03
N LYS A 91 -4.89 -24.60 7.32
CA LYS A 91 -4.11 -25.18 8.44
C LYS A 91 -2.75 -24.49 8.71
N ALA A 92 -2.53 -23.26 8.25
CA ALA A 92 -1.38 -22.48 8.67
C ALA A 92 -1.41 -22.25 10.19
N VAL A 93 -0.25 -22.37 10.81
CA VAL A 93 -0.08 -22.04 12.23
C VAL A 93 0.39 -20.58 12.34
N ILE A 94 -0.37 -19.79 13.06
CA ILE A 94 -0.05 -18.38 13.31
C ILE A 94 0.48 -18.26 14.74
N VAL A 95 1.67 -17.70 14.88
CA VAL A 95 2.28 -17.43 16.19
C VAL A 95 2.28 -15.94 16.42
N THR A 96 1.65 -15.50 17.50
CA THR A 96 1.52 -14.08 17.85
C THR A 96 1.93 -13.83 19.29
N ALA A 97 2.19 -12.56 19.63
CA ALA A 97 2.43 -12.16 21.00
C ALA A 97 1.11 -12.25 21.80
N LYS A 98 1.17 -12.81 23.02
CA LYS A 98 0.01 -12.88 23.94
C LYS A 98 -0.61 -11.51 24.25
N SER A 99 0.19 -10.45 24.15
CA SER A 99 -0.21 -9.06 24.38
C SER A 99 -0.53 -8.30 23.08
N ALA A 100 -0.71 -8.99 21.95
CA ALA A 100 -1.12 -8.35 20.70
C ALA A 100 -2.50 -7.70 20.85
N VAL A 101 -2.66 -6.57 20.18
CA VAL A 101 -3.81 -5.67 20.33
C VAL A 101 -5.14 -6.38 20.03
N TYR A 102 -6.19 -5.95 20.66
CA TYR A 102 -7.60 -6.40 20.63
C TYR A 102 -8.16 -6.79 19.24
N SER A 103 -7.62 -6.24 18.19
CA SER A 103 -7.97 -6.54 16.79
C SER A 103 -7.61 -7.96 16.35
N HIS A 104 -6.70 -8.62 17.06
CA HIS A 104 -6.20 -9.94 16.70
C HIS A 104 -7.23 -11.04 17.02
N ASP A 105 -7.85 -11.01 18.20
CA ASP A 105 -8.86 -11.99 18.61
C ASP A 105 -10.08 -11.98 17.67
N SER A 106 -10.42 -10.80 17.13
CA SER A 106 -11.53 -10.65 16.17
C SER A 106 -11.20 -11.27 14.81
N ALA A 107 -9.96 -11.22 14.37
CA ALA A 107 -9.53 -11.79 13.09
C ALA A 107 -9.42 -13.32 13.16
N GLU A 108 -8.93 -13.87 14.27
CA GLU A 108 -8.87 -15.31 14.49
C GLU A 108 -10.27 -15.93 14.59
N SER A 109 -11.19 -15.26 15.28
CA SER A 109 -12.57 -15.74 15.38
C SER A 109 -13.31 -15.72 14.04
N GLN A 110 -13.05 -14.75 13.18
CA GLN A 110 -13.61 -14.70 11.83
C GLN A 110 -13.04 -15.80 10.92
N LEU A 111 -11.75 -16.11 11.03
CA LEU A 111 -11.13 -17.21 10.29
C LEU A 111 -11.68 -18.58 10.72
N ALA A 112 -11.82 -18.80 12.01
CA ALA A 112 -12.39 -20.04 12.54
C ALA A 112 -13.83 -20.26 12.05
N ASN A 113 -14.64 -19.20 11.95
CA ASN A 113 -16.01 -19.26 11.45
C ASN A 113 -16.12 -19.45 9.94
N ASN A 114 -15.11 -19.08 9.16
CA ASN A 114 -15.10 -19.25 7.70
C ASN A 114 -14.52 -20.60 7.24
N LEU A 115 -13.95 -21.38 8.14
CA LEU A 115 -13.32 -22.69 7.87
C LEU A 115 -14.15 -23.87 8.41
N SER A 116 -15.26 -23.61 9.06
CA SER A 116 -16.27 -24.57 9.51
C SER A 116 -17.43 -24.68 8.52
#